data_578610a9ba33c3238cc43ec6a38c68c3
#
_entry.id   578610a9ba33c3238cc43ec6a38c68c3
#
_cell.length_a   1.000
_cell.length_b   1.000
_cell.length_c   1.000
_cell.angle_alpha   90.00
_cell.angle_beta   90.00
_cell.angle_gamma   90.00
#
_symmetry.space_group_name_H-M   'P 1'
#
loop_
_entity.id
_entity.type
_entity.pdbx_description
1 polymer ?
#
loop_
_entity_poly.entity_id
_entity_poly.type
_entity_poly.pdbx_seq_one_letter_code
_entity_poly.pdbx_strand_id
1 'polypeptide(L)'
;MLIAAAALAVGAVVGLLSGLAGIGGGVLMVPFLYLLYGSLHVAPADATAMAHATSLMVIVPTAIRGLVGFRGSGLVQWRTALPLSLAAASGAALTAHVATQLPGPALRVGFGIFLLVVAVDLFLRTTHHDDMPDPGGRHTLGALLLGLPVGALSAALGVGGGIPATMGMHYILKMPFRSIPPTSLVLITLTGLAGGVSYLLQPTSGIPFGGVVGHVDFLHGLPMAAGAVLAAPFGVRLNRRATVPRLRRIFGVILLGLGVDLILENLL
;
A
#
# COMPACT_ATOMS: atom_id res chain seq x y z
N MET A 1 4.50 -24.32 -9.34
CA MET A 1 4.08 -24.54 -7.95
C MET A 1 4.88 -23.72 -6.94
N LEU A 2 6.22 -23.68 -7.01
CA LEU A 2 7.07 -22.94 -6.06
C LEU A 2 6.77 -21.44 -6.03
N ILE A 3 6.62 -20.78 -7.18
CA ILE A 3 6.31 -19.34 -7.30
C ILE A 3 4.94 -19.03 -6.67
N ALA A 4 3.93 -19.86 -6.91
CA ALA A 4 2.61 -19.65 -6.32
C ALA A 4 2.63 -19.81 -4.79
N ALA A 5 3.42 -20.75 -4.25
CA ALA A 5 3.63 -20.91 -2.82
C ALA A 5 4.36 -19.69 -2.21
N ALA A 6 5.39 -19.18 -2.89
CA ALA A 6 6.09 -17.96 -2.48
C ALA A 6 5.15 -16.74 -2.49
N ALA A 7 4.37 -16.57 -3.55
CA ALA A 7 3.38 -15.49 -3.66
C ALA A 7 2.34 -15.55 -2.53
N LEU A 8 1.82 -16.75 -2.22
CA LEU A 8 0.90 -16.96 -1.11
C LEU A 8 1.54 -16.62 0.25
N ALA A 9 2.78 -17.04 0.47
CA ALA A 9 3.52 -16.74 1.71
C ALA A 9 3.77 -15.23 1.87
N VAL A 10 4.24 -14.57 0.82
CA VAL A 10 4.41 -13.09 0.81
C VAL A 10 3.07 -12.42 1.06
N GLY A 11 2.01 -12.87 0.39
CA GLY A 11 0.65 -12.38 0.63
C GLY A 11 0.23 -12.52 2.10
N ALA A 12 0.51 -13.65 2.74
CA ALA A 12 0.18 -13.87 4.15
C ALA A 12 0.92 -12.88 5.09
N VAL A 13 2.21 -12.67 4.87
CA VAL A 13 2.97 -11.66 5.62
C VAL A 13 2.38 -10.27 5.42
N VAL A 14 2.12 -9.90 4.19
CA VAL A 14 1.51 -8.61 3.81
C VAL A 14 0.14 -8.42 4.45
N GLY A 15 -0.72 -9.44 4.41
CA GLY A 15 -2.06 -9.38 5.02
C GLY A 15 -2.01 -9.17 6.52
N LEU A 16 -1.12 -9.89 7.21
CA LEU A 16 -0.89 -9.70 8.64
C LEU A 16 -0.51 -8.27 8.97
N LEU A 17 0.38 -7.68 8.19
CA LEU A 17 0.89 -6.33 8.41
C LEU A 17 -0.13 -5.25 8.02
N SER A 18 -0.86 -5.46 6.94
CA SER A 18 -1.96 -4.61 6.53
C SER A 18 -3.03 -4.51 7.61
N GLY A 19 -3.42 -5.65 8.17
CA GLY A 19 -4.38 -5.71 9.28
C GLY A 19 -3.85 -5.09 10.58
N LEU A 20 -2.56 -5.26 10.87
CA LEU A 20 -1.92 -4.76 12.08
C LEU A 20 -1.75 -3.24 12.06
N ALA A 21 -1.26 -2.69 10.98
CA ALA A 21 -0.81 -1.30 10.93
C ALA A 21 -1.67 -0.41 10.01
N GLY A 22 -2.60 -0.99 9.24
CA GLY A 22 -3.37 -0.24 8.24
C GLY A 22 -2.50 0.32 7.11
N ILE A 23 -1.36 -0.34 6.82
CA ILE A 23 -0.33 0.16 5.90
C ILE A 23 -0.62 -0.25 4.45
N GLY A 24 -1.56 -1.20 4.24
CA GLY A 24 -1.93 -1.67 2.90
C GLY A 24 -1.01 -2.73 2.29
N GLY A 25 0.19 -2.92 2.84
CA GLY A 25 1.09 -4.04 2.49
C GLY A 25 1.80 -3.96 1.14
N GLY A 26 1.48 -3.01 0.26
CA GLY A 26 2.13 -2.83 -1.04
C GLY A 26 3.64 -2.61 -0.96
N VAL A 27 4.08 -2.05 0.14
CA VAL A 27 5.50 -1.79 0.46
C VAL A 27 6.38 -3.04 0.39
N LEU A 28 5.84 -4.22 0.68
CA LEU A 28 6.54 -5.49 0.54
C LEU A 28 6.17 -6.22 -0.75
N MET A 29 4.93 -6.06 -1.22
CA MET A 29 4.50 -6.71 -2.47
C MET A 29 5.28 -6.19 -3.67
N VAL A 30 5.46 -4.89 -3.77
CA VAL A 30 6.10 -4.27 -4.93
C VAL A 30 7.54 -4.75 -5.12
N PRO A 31 8.43 -4.72 -4.10
CA PRO A 31 9.78 -5.27 -4.26
C PRO A 31 9.79 -6.78 -4.61
N PHE A 32 8.91 -7.56 -4.00
CA PHE A 32 8.78 -8.97 -4.35
C PHE A 32 8.39 -9.15 -5.83
N LEU A 33 7.45 -8.36 -6.33
CA LEU A 33 7.02 -8.41 -7.73
C LEU A 33 8.12 -7.92 -8.69
N TYR A 34 8.95 -6.95 -8.29
CA TYR A 34 10.12 -6.55 -9.08
C TYR A 34 11.10 -7.71 -9.25
N LEU A 35 11.44 -8.41 -8.17
CA LEU A 35 12.32 -9.60 -8.22
C LEU A 35 11.69 -10.72 -9.06
N LEU A 36 10.39 -10.96 -8.89
CA LEU A 36 9.68 -11.99 -9.64
C LEU A 36 9.69 -11.68 -11.14
N TYR A 37 9.31 -10.47 -11.54
CA TYR A 37 9.26 -10.10 -12.96
C TYR A 37 10.64 -9.98 -13.59
N GLY A 38 11.65 -9.58 -12.82
CA GLY A 38 13.05 -9.65 -13.24
C GLY A 38 13.47 -11.09 -13.55
N SER A 39 13.13 -12.05 -12.69
CA SER A 39 13.41 -13.47 -12.90
C SER A 39 12.65 -14.09 -14.09
N LEU A 40 11.49 -13.52 -14.43
CA LEU A 40 10.68 -13.90 -15.59
C LEU A 40 11.06 -13.15 -16.87
N HIS A 41 12.14 -12.36 -16.86
CA HIS A 41 12.65 -11.59 -18.00
C HIS A 41 11.64 -10.61 -18.59
N VAL A 42 10.74 -10.04 -17.77
CA VAL A 42 9.86 -8.96 -18.18
C VAL A 42 10.67 -7.67 -18.35
N ALA A 43 10.38 -6.92 -19.42
CA ALA A 43 11.06 -5.65 -19.66
C ALA A 43 10.92 -4.70 -18.45
N PRO A 44 11.97 -3.96 -18.06
CA PRO A 44 11.97 -3.17 -16.81
C PRO A 44 10.81 -2.17 -16.67
N ALA A 45 10.40 -1.54 -17.78
CA ALA A 45 9.27 -0.61 -17.78
C ALA A 45 7.94 -1.32 -17.45
N ASP A 46 7.66 -2.43 -18.14
CA ASP A 46 6.46 -3.22 -17.93
C ASP A 46 6.45 -3.88 -16.56
N ALA A 47 7.60 -4.43 -16.12
CA ALA A 47 7.78 -5.03 -14.82
C ALA A 47 7.42 -4.05 -13.68
N THR A 48 7.80 -2.77 -13.83
CA THR A 48 7.48 -1.74 -12.85
C THR A 48 5.99 -1.43 -12.82
N ALA A 49 5.37 -1.18 -13.98
CA ALA A 49 3.95 -0.91 -14.08
C ALA A 49 3.11 -2.11 -13.59
N MET A 50 3.50 -3.34 -13.97
CA MET A 50 2.83 -4.57 -13.54
C MET A 50 2.92 -4.79 -12.04
N ALA A 51 4.08 -4.52 -11.43
CA ALA A 51 4.25 -4.66 -9.98
C ALA A 51 3.34 -3.70 -9.21
N HIS A 52 3.26 -2.44 -9.67
CA HIS A 52 2.36 -1.45 -9.07
C HIS A 52 0.89 -1.82 -9.27
N ALA A 53 0.49 -2.17 -10.48
CA ALA A 53 -0.87 -2.55 -10.82
C ALA A 53 -1.35 -3.78 -10.05
N THR A 54 -0.55 -4.85 -10.05
CA THR A 54 -0.86 -6.10 -9.37
C THR A 54 -0.94 -5.91 -7.86
N SER A 55 0.00 -5.17 -7.27
CA SER A 55 -0.03 -4.83 -5.84
C SER A 55 -1.31 -4.08 -5.47
N LEU A 56 -1.70 -3.05 -6.24
CA LEU A 56 -2.95 -2.29 -5.99
C LEU A 56 -4.18 -3.20 -6.03
N MET A 57 -4.27 -4.13 -6.97
CA MET A 57 -5.40 -5.06 -7.06
C MET A 57 -5.42 -6.06 -5.90
N VAL A 58 -4.27 -6.58 -5.48
CA VAL A 58 -4.15 -7.51 -4.33
C VAL A 58 -4.51 -6.82 -3.00
N ILE A 59 -4.17 -5.55 -2.87
CA ILE A 59 -4.46 -4.79 -1.66
C ILE A 59 -5.96 -4.58 -1.45
N VAL A 60 -6.78 -4.47 -2.50
CA VAL A 60 -8.23 -4.22 -2.40
C VAL A 60 -8.93 -5.27 -1.53
N PRO A 61 -8.94 -6.56 -1.88
CA PRO A 61 -9.60 -7.58 -1.05
C PRO A 61 -8.97 -7.70 0.34
N THR A 62 -7.67 -7.45 0.46
CA THR A 62 -6.95 -7.45 1.75
C THR A 62 -7.44 -6.33 2.66
N ALA A 63 -7.57 -5.11 2.14
CA ALA A 63 -8.06 -3.95 2.89
C ALA A 63 -9.53 -4.11 3.29
N ILE A 64 -10.37 -4.60 2.39
CA ILE A 64 -11.78 -4.94 2.69
C ILE A 64 -11.84 -5.95 3.84
N ARG A 65 -11.03 -7.00 3.78
CA ARG A 65 -10.99 -8.03 4.83
C ARG A 65 -10.50 -7.48 6.17
N GLY A 66 -9.50 -6.59 6.13
CA GLY A 66 -9.03 -5.85 7.30
C GLY A 66 -10.11 -4.95 7.89
N LEU A 67 -10.81 -4.19 7.04
CA LEU A 67 -11.89 -3.28 7.44
C LEU A 67 -13.05 -4.04 8.11
N VAL A 68 -13.44 -5.19 7.54
CA VAL A 68 -14.44 -6.09 8.16
C VAL A 68 -14.01 -6.52 9.57
N GLY A 69 -12.71 -6.72 9.80
CA GLY A 69 -12.16 -7.03 11.12
C GLY A 69 -12.33 -5.91 12.15
N PHE A 70 -12.50 -4.65 11.71
CA PHE A 70 -12.82 -3.50 12.58
C PHE A 70 -14.31 -3.18 12.66
N ARG A 71 -15.19 -3.97 12.02
CA ARG A 71 -16.64 -3.77 12.07
C ARG A 71 -17.13 -3.76 13.51
N GLY A 72 -17.97 -2.79 13.84
CA GLY A 72 -18.55 -2.62 15.20
C GLY A 72 -17.58 -2.02 16.23
N SER A 73 -16.35 -1.69 15.87
CA SER A 73 -15.40 -1.04 16.80
C SER A 73 -15.69 0.46 17.03
N GLY A 74 -16.44 1.12 16.13
CA GLY A 74 -16.66 2.57 16.16
C GLY A 74 -15.40 3.41 15.82
N LEU A 75 -14.27 2.77 15.48
CA LEU A 75 -12.99 3.45 15.28
C LEU A 75 -12.83 4.08 13.89
N VAL A 76 -13.65 3.69 12.91
CA VAL A 76 -13.59 4.29 11.56
C VAL A 76 -14.20 5.70 11.60
N GLN A 77 -13.40 6.70 11.29
CA GLN A 77 -13.88 8.08 11.19
C GLN A 77 -14.42 8.38 9.79
N TRP A 78 -15.66 7.98 9.51
CA TRP A 78 -16.28 8.09 8.19
C TRP A 78 -16.32 9.50 7.62
N ARG A 79 -16.46 10.53 8.47
CA ARG A 79 -16.46 11.94 8.05
C ARG A 79 -15.14 12.39 7.45
N THR A 80 -14.02 11.78 7.87
CA THR A 80 -12.69 12.02 7.32
C THR A 80 -12.37 10.99 6.26
N ALA A 81 -12.72 9.72 6.46
CA ALA A 81 -12.43 8.62 5.55
C ALA A 81 -12.96 8.85 4.14
N LEU A 82 -14.25 9.23 4.02
CA LEU A 82 -14.88 9.37 2.71
C LEU A 82 -14.28 10.49 1.84
N PRO A 83 -14.18 11.76 2.30
CA PRO A 83 -13.59 12.81 1.47
C PRO A 83 -12.10 12.55 1.16
N LEU A 84 -11.34 12.05 2.14
CA LEU A 84 -9.95 11.66 1.95
C LEU A 84 -9.81 10.57 0.88
N SER A 85 -10.63 9.52 0.97
CA SER A 85 -10.57 8.38 0.06
C SER A 85 -11.03 8.71 -1.35
N LEU A 86 -12.06 9.55 -1.50
CA LEU A 86 -12.56 9.98 -2.82
C LEU A 86 -11.52 10.84 -3.54
N ALA A 87 -10.92 11.81 -2.84
CA ALA A 87 -9.84 12.61 -3.40
C ALA A 87 -8.61 11.75 -3.74
N ALA A 88 -8.27 10.78 -2.87
CA ALA A 88 -7.18 9.87 -3.12
C ALA A 88 -7.47 8.91 -4.30
N ALA A 89 -8.69 8.43 -4.44
CA ALA A 89 -9.10 7.61 -5.58
C ALA A 89 -8.94 8.38 -6.92
N SER A 90 -9.35 9.66 -6.94
CA SER A 90 -9.16 10.53 -8.12
C SER A 90 -7.67 10.73 -8.43
N GLY A 91 -6.85 11.03 -7.42
CA GLY A 91 -5.40 11.14 -7.57
C GLY A 91 -4.76 9.85 -8.08
N ALA A 92 -5.20 8.69 -7.55
CA ALA A 92 -4.69 7.39 -7.96
C ALA A 92 -5.05 7.06 -9.42
N ALA A 93 -6.29 7.30 -9.83
CA ALA A 93 -6.72 7.03 -11.19
C ALA A 93 -5.95 7.87 -12.23
N LEU A 94 -5.78 9.16 -11.95
CA LEU A 94 -5.03 10.07 -12.83
C LEU A 94 -3.55 9.67 -12.90
N THR A 95 -2.92 9.42 -11.76
CA THR A 95 -1.48 9.12 -11.71
C THR A 95 -1.16 7.74 -12.26
N ALA A 96 -2.04 6.73 -12.11
CA ALA A 96 -1.85 5.42 -12.73
C ALA A 96 -1.69 5.52 -14.26
N HIS A 97 -2.42 6.44 -14.90
CA HIS A 97 -2.28 6.67 -16.34
C HIS A 97 -0.94 7.33 -16.69
N VAL A 98 -0.50 8.29 -15.89
CA VAL A 98 0.78 8.98 -16.11
C VAL A 98 1.97 8.07 -15.80
N ALA A 99 1.86 7.25 -14.77
CA ALA A 99 2.94 6.38 -14.30
C ALA A 99 3.42 5.37 -15.35
N THR A 100 2.53 4.87 -16.22
CA THR A 100 2.91 3.97 -17.32
C THR A 100 3.72 4.67 -18.42
N GLN A 101 3.72 5.99 -18.45
CA GLN A 101 4.50 6.79 -19.41
C GLN A 101 5.88 7.20 -18.84
N LEU A 102 6.11 6.99 -17.55
CA LEU A 102 7.36 7.33 -16.88
C LEU A 102 8.39 6.18 -17.03
N PRO A 103 9.68 6.51 -17.06
CA PRO A 103 10.73 5.49 -17.06
C PRO A 103 10.64 4.60 -15.81
N GLY A 104 10.64 3.28 -15.99
CA GLY A 104 10.57 2.32 -14.89
C GLY A 104 11.63 2.56 -13.80
N PRO A 105 12.92 2.79 -14.15
CA PRO A 105 13.96 3.11 -13.17
C PRO A 105 13.64 4.33 -12.31
N ALA A 106 13.07 5.38 -12.88
CA ALA A 106 12.70 6.59 -12.12
C ALA A 106 11.62 6.29 -11.06
N LEU A 107 10.63 5.47 -11.40
CA LEU A 107 9.60 5.02 -10.46
C LEU A 107 10.18 4.13 -9.36
N ARG A 108 11.15 3.25 -9.68
CA ARG A 108 11.84 2.38 -8.70
C ARG A 108 12.69 3.20 -7.74
N VAL A 109 13.44 4.19 -8.23
CA VAL A 109 14.19 5.12 -7.38
C VAL A 109 13.24 5.93 -6.49
N GLY A 110 12.16 6.46 -7.05
CA GLY A 110 11.11 7.14 -6.28
C GLY A 110 10.52 6.25 -5.18
N PHE A 111 10.29 4.97 -5.50
CA PHE A 111 9.85 3.98 -4.51
C PHE A 111 10.90 3.73 -3.44
N GLY A 112 12.18 3.58 -3.80
CA GLY A 112 13.30 3.45 -2.87
C GLY A 112 13.39 4.63 -1.90
N ILE A 113 13.32 5.86 -2.40
CA ILE A 113 13.27 7.07 -1.56
C ILE A 113 12.08 7.03 -0.61
N PHE A 114 10.90 6.67 -1.11
CA PHE A 114 9.71 6.51 -0.27
C PHE A 114 9.91 5.48 0.85
N LEU A 115 10.54 4.33 0.57
CA LEU A 115 10.86 3.33 1.58
C LEU A 115 11.79 3.88 2.66
N LEU A 116 12.80 4.68 2.29
CA LEU A 116 13.71 5.32 3.25
C LEU A 116 12.96 6.31 4.16
N VAL A 117 12.09 7.15 3.60
CA VAL A 117 11.26 8.07 4.38
C VAL A 117 10.38 7.31 5.37
N VAL A 118 9.76 6.21 4.93
CA VAL A 118 8.94 5.36 5.79
C VAL A 118 9.77 4.68 6.88
N ALA A 119 10.95 4.18 6.54
CA ALA A 119 11.87 3.57 7.51
C ALA A 119 12.24 4.57 8.61
N VAL A 120 12.63 5.78 8.23
CA VAL A 120 12.95 6.87 9.17
C VAL A 120 11.73 7.21 10.06
N ASP A 121 10.53 7.35 9.47
CA ASP A 121 9.31 7.59 10.25
C ASP A 121 9.05 6.46 11.27
N LEU A 122 9.26 5.20 10.87
CA LEU A 122 9.10 4.05 11.77
C LEU A 122 10.10 4.06 12.94
N PHE A 123 11.30 4.58 12.74
CA PHE A 123 12.30 4.71 13.82
C PHE A 123 12.02 5.92 14.72
N LEU A 124 11.58 7.04 14.14
CA LEU A 124 11.33 8.28 14.88
C LEU A 124 10.03 8.29 15.66
N ARG A 125 9.02 7.50 15.24
CA ARG A 125 7.75 7.41 15.97
C ARG A 125 7.98 6.89 17.39
N THR A 126 7.96 7.78 18.34
CA THR A 126 7.78 7.43 19.76
C THR A 126 6.33 7.02 20.00
N THR A 127 6.14 6.03 20.87
CA THR A 127 4.80 5.62 21.32
C THR A 127 4.25 6.69 22.24
N HIS A 128 3.71 7.79 21.69
CA HIS A 128 2.93 8.72 22.49
C HIS A 128 1.51 8.17 22.68
N HIS A 129 1.06 8.19 23.91
CA HIS A 129 -0.30 7.81 24.30
C HIS A 129 -1.35 8.70 23.64
N ASP A 130 -2.53 8.11 23.43
CA ASP A 130 -3.73 8.65 22.77
C ASP A 130 -4.42 9.79 23.55
N ASP A 131 -3.72 10.83 23.94
CA ASP A 131 -4.32 12.00 24.59
C ASP A 131 -4.72 13.12 23.62
N MET A 132 -4.73 12.82 22.30
CA MET A 132 -5.25 13.80 21.34
C MET A 132 -6.78 13.81 21.36
N PRO A 133 -7.42 14.93 21.73
CA PRO A 133 -8.86 15.07 21.61
C PRO A 133 -9.27 14.89 20.14
N ASP A 134 -10.36 14.19 19.90
CA ASP A 134 -10.95 14.12 18.56
C ASP A 134 -11.30 15.55 18.11
N PRO A 135 -10.64 16.10 17.09
CA PRO A 135 -10.85 17.50 16.69
C PRO A 135 -12.21 17.75 16.04
N GLY A 136 -13.15 16.82 16.19
CA GLY A 136 -14.58 17.01 15.88
C GLY A 136 -14.87 17.70 14.54
N GLY A 137 -14.73 16.98 13.43
CA GLY A 137 -15.49 17.33 12.21
C GLY A 137 -15.00 18.48 11.31
N ARG A 138 -13.88 19.15 11.59
CA ARG A 138 -13.39 20.29 10.78
C ARG A 138 -12.40 19.93 9.66
N HIS A 139 -12.22 18.63 9.35
CA HIS A 139 -11.12 18.19 8.49
C HIS A 139 -11.51 17.87 7.05
N THR A 140 -12.74 18.16 6.59
CA THR A 140 -13.15 17.79 5.23
C THR A 140 -12.25 18.42 4.16
N LEU A 141 -11.93 19.69 4.27
CA LEU A 141 -11.04 20.38 3.34
C LEU A 141 -9.60 19.84 3.44
N GLY A 142 -9.10 19.68 4.67
CA GLY A 142 -7.78 19.08 4.90
C GLY A 142 -7.70 17.64 4.40
N ALA A 143 -8.76 16.86 4.55
CA ALA A 143 -8.86 15.51 4.03
C ALA A 143 -8.86 15.48 2.49
N LEU A 144 -9.59 16.38 1.82
CA LEU A 144 -9.59 16.50 0.36
C LEU A 144 -8.21 16.92 -0.17
N LEU A 145 -7.59 17.93 0.42
CA LEU A 145 -6.26 18.40 0.02
C LEU A 145 -5.17 17.35 0.24
N LEU A 146 -5.27 16.59 1.33
CA LEU A 146 -4.35 15.49 1.62
C LEU A 146 -4.60 14.29 0.71
N GLY A 147 -5.85 14.00 0.36
CA GLY A 147 -6.23 12.82 -0.40
C GLY A 147 -5.58 12.77 -1.79
N LEU A 148 -5.64 13.86 -2.54
CA LEU A 148 -5.10 13.92 -3.90
C LEU A 148 -3.62 13.48 -3.98
N PRO A 149 -2.66 14.11 -3.26
CA PRO A 149 -1.26 13.70 -3.31
C PRO A 149 -1.02 12.29 -2.73
N VAL A 150 -1.79 11.89 -1.71
CA VAL A 150 -1.73 10.53 -1.17
C VAL A 150 -2.12 9.50 -2.22
N GLY A 151 -3.19 9.75 -2.96
CA GLY A 151 -3.63 8.88 -4.04
C GLY A 151 -2.66 8.84 -5.21
N ALA A 152 -2.14 10.00 -5.61
CA ALA A 152 -1.13 10.10 -6.66
C ALA A 152 0.12 9.27 -6.31
N LEU A 153 0.66 9.47 -5.10
CA LEU A 153 1.80 8.71 -4.61
C LEU A 153 1.49 7.21 -4.48
N SER A 154 0.26 6.88 -4.07
CA SER A 154 -0.22 5.50 -3.98
C SER A 154 -0.14 4.76 -5.30
N ALA A 155 -0.64 5.35 -6.38
CA ALA A 155 -0.68 4.73 -7.70
C ALA A 155 0.71 4.72 -8.34
N ALA A 156 1.47 5.81 -8.22
CA ALA A 156 2.83 5.89 -8.75
C ALA A 156 3.77 4.84 -8.16
N LEU A 157 3.56 4.44 -6.91
CA LEU A 157 4.41 3.50 -6.17
C LEU A 157 3.76 2.13 -5.90
N GLY A 158 2.51 1.92 -6.30
CA GLY A 158 1.82 0.66 -6.09
C GLY A 158 1.53 0.29 -4.61
N VAL A 159 1.53 1.27 -3.70
CA VAL A 159 1.47 1.02 -2.24
C VAL A 159 0.04 1.02 -1.67
N GLY A 160 -0.94 1.50 -2.43
CA GLY A 160 -2.33 1.62 -1.98
C GLY A 160 -2.59 2.80 -1.03
N GLY A 161 -1.61 3.69 -0.83
CA GLY A 161 -1.77 4.92 -0.07
C GLY A 161 -1.82 4.78 1.45
N GLY A 162 -1.74 3.57 1.99
CA GLY A 162 -1.86 3.33 3.43
C GLY A 162 -0.86 4.10 4.28
N ILE A 163 0.42 4.02 3.93
CA ILE A 163 1.48 4.70 4.68
C ILE A 163 1.39 6.22 4.57
N PRO A 164 1.38 6.84 3.37
CA PRO A 164 1.28 8.29 3.29
C PRO A 164 -0.03 8.80 3.90
N ALA A 165 -1.13 8.04 3.83
CA ALA A 165 -2.36 8.40 4.51
C ALA A 165 -2.23 8.34 6.03
N THR A 166 -1.59 7.30 6.59
CA THR A 166 -1.39 7.20 8.05
C THR A 166 -0.50 8.33 8.57
N MET A 167 0.55 8.69 7.82
CA MET A 167 1.40 9.86 8.14
C MET A 167 0.59 11.16 8.09
N GLY A 168 -0.16 11.39 7.01
CA GLY A 168 -1.00 12.57 6.84
C GLY A 168 -2.10 12.69 7.90
N MET A 169 -2.79 11.58 8.21
CA MET A 169 -3.80 11.54 9.26
C MET A 169 -3.20 11.83 10.64
N HIS A 170 -1.99 11.34 10.90
CA HIS A 170 -1.30 11.58 12.18
C HIS A 170 -0.76 12.99 12.29
N TYR A 171 0.07 13.42 11.34
CA TYR A 171 0.82 14.69 11.46
C TYR A 171 0.01 15.92 11.04
N ILE A 172 -0.86 15.79 10.02
CA ILE A 172 -1.61 16.92 9.43
C ILE A 172 -3.02 16.99 10.03
N LEU A 173 -3.76 15.86 10.04
CA LEU A 173 -5.12 15.84 10.55
C LEU A 173 -5.20 15.58 12.05
N LYS A 174 -4.06 15.28 12.71
CA LYS A 174 -3.96 15.05 14.17
C LYS A 174 -5.01 14.07 14.71
N MET A 175 -5.27 13.01 13.94
CA MET A 175 -6.26 11.99 14.32
C MET A 175 -5.74 11.09 15.45
N PRO A 176 -6.63 10.61 16.34
CA PRO A 176 -6.29 9.62 17.36
C PRO A 176 -5.67 8.37 16.73
N PHE A 177 -4.55 7.89 17.27
CA PHE A 177 -3.77 6.80 16.68
C PHE A 177 -4.59 5.52 16.45
N ARG A 178 -5.53 5.20 17.34
CA ARG A 178 -6.40 4.02 17.24
C ARG A 178 -7.38 4.07 16.05
N SER A 179 -7.76 5.26 15.60
CA SER A 179 -8.69 5.44 14.48
C SER A 179 -8.00 5.47 13.11
N ILE A 180 -6.67 5.68 13.08
CA ILE A 180 -5.90 5.76 11.85
C ILE A 180 -5.90 4.44 11.06
N PRO A 181 -5.56 3.25 11.62
CA PRO A 181 -5.54 2.00 10.86
C PRO A 181 -6.89 1.66 10.22
N PRO A 182 -8.03 1.65 10.93
CA PRO A 182 -9.30 1.33 10.31
C PRO A 182 -9.77 2.38 9.30
N THR A 183 -9.45 3.66 9.51
CA THR A 183 -9.78 4.75 8.58
C THR A 183 -8.93 4.65 7.30
N SER A 184 -7.64 4.32 7.41
CA SER A 184 -6.76 4.12 6.25
C SER A 184 -7.17 2.94 5.39
N LEU A 185 -7.75 1.87 5.95
CA LEU A 185 -8.24 0.74 5.17
C LEU A 185 -9.38 1.13 4.21
N VAL A 186 -10.20 2.10 4.55
CA VAL A 186 -11.22 2.66 3.63
C VAL A 186 -10.52 3.33 2.45
N LEU A 187 -9.53 4.18 2.73
CA LEU A 187 -8.75 4.86 1.70
C LEU A 187 -8.04 3.86 0.80
N ILE A 188 -7.33 2.88 1.37
CA ILE A 188 -6.60 1.84 0.63
C ILE A 188 -7.52 1.08 -0.32
N THR A 189 -8.76 0.77 0.12
CA THR A 189 -9.73 0.08 -0.72
C THR A 189 -10.08 0.92 -1.96
N LEU A 190 -10.41 2.20 -1.77
CA LEU A 190 -10.83 3.06 -2.88
C LEU A 190 -9.66 3.46 -3.78
N THR A 191 -8.48 3.77 -3.24
CA THR A 191 -7.28 4.08 -4.03
C THR A 191 -6.77 2.86 -4.79
N GLY A 192 -6.74 1.69 -4.14
CA GLY A 192 -6.34 0.43 -4.77
C GLY A 192 -7.28 0.07 -5.92
N LEU A 193 -8.59 0.21 -5.71
CA LEU A 193 -9.58 -0.04 -6.76
C LEU A 193 -9.43 0.95 -7.92
N ALA A 194 -9.38 2.25 -7.65
CA ALA A 194 -9.31 3.27 -8.69
C ALA A 194 -7.98 3.20 -9.48
N GLY A 195 -6.85 3.09 -8.79
CA GLY A 195 -5.54 2.95 -9.42
C GLY A 195 -5.40 1.60 -10.14
N GLY A 196 -5.80 0.50 -9.51
CA GLY A 196 -5.75 -0.84 -10.09
C GLY A 196 -6.61 -0.97 -11.34
N VAL A 197 -7.84 -0.45 -11.34
CA VAL A 197 -8.70 -0.41 -12.53
C VAL A 197 -8.10 0.47 -13.62
N SER A 198 -7.52 1.63 -13.27
CA SER A 198 -6.86 2.50 -14.24
C SER A 198 -5.70 1.79 -14.94
N TYR A 199 -4.87 1.02 -14.22
CA TYR A 199 -3.82 0.18 -14.80
C TYR A 199 -4.37 -1.00 -15.61
N LEU A 200 -5.49 -1.59 -15.18
CA LEU A 200 -6.16 -2.71 -15.87
C LEU A 200 -6.65 -2.30 -17.25
N LEU A 201 -7.13 -1.07 -17.40
CA LEU A 201 -7.70 -0.55 -18.66
C LEU A 201 -6.62 -0.10 -19.66
N GLN A 202 -5.35 -0.04 -19.26
CA GLN A 202 -4.27 0.37 -20.15
C GLN A 202 -3.72 -0.85 -20.90
N PRO A 203 -3.49 -0.73 -22.23
CA PRO A 203 -2.93 -1.81 -23.01
C PRO A 203 -1.48 -2.12 -22.56
N THR A 204 -1.15 -3.39 -22.54
CA THR A 204 0.23 -3.88 -22.38
C THR A 204 0.50 -4.93 -23.44
N SER A 205 1.75 -5.10 -23.86
CA SER A 205 2.19 -6.03 -24.88
C SER A 205 3.57 -6.58 -24.55
N GLY A 206 3.90 -7.77 -25.10
CA GLY A 206 5.23 -8.34 -24.95
C GLY A 206 5.48 -9.05 -23.61
N ILE A 207 4.44 -9.39 -22.87
CA ILE A 207 4.60 -10.14 -21.61
C ILE A 207 4.84 -11.62 -21.91
N PRO A 208 5.89 -12.25 -21.37
CA PRO A 208 6.31 -13.61 -21.73
C PRO A 208 5.43 -14.72 -21.12
N PHE A 209 4.40 -14.40 -20.35
CA PHE A 209 3.49 -15.37 -19.72
C PHE A 209 2.03 -14.93 -19.78
N GLY A 210 1.11 -15.88 -19.60
CA GLY A 210 -0.34 -15.62 -19.62
C GLY A 210 -0.89 -15.17 -18.28
N GLY A 211 -2.18 -14.80 -18.27
CA GLY A 211 -2.89 -14.38 -17.05
C GLY A 211 -2.73 -12.90 -16.68
N VAL A 212 -2.23 -12.09 -17.60
CA VAL A 212 -2.09 -10.65 -17.48
C VAL A 212 -3.21 -9.95 -18.26
N VAL A 213 -3.86 -8.98 -17.65
CA VAL A 213 -4.87 -8.12 -18.28
C VAL A 213 -4.50 -6.66 -17.98
N GLY A 214 -4.31 -5.86 -19.02
CA GLY A 214 -3.67 -4.56 -18.85
C GLY A 214 -2.28 -4.75 -18.21
N HIS A 215 -2.02 -4.07 -17.14
CA HIS A 215 -0.79 -4.26 -16.35
C HIS A 215 -1.00 -5.14 -15.11
N VAL A 216 -2.17 -5.77 -14.93
CA VAL A 216 -2.47 -6.60 -13.76
C VAL A 216 -2.18 -8.06 -14.05
N ASP A 217 -1.28 -8.65 -13.26
CA ASP A 217 -0.96 -10.07 -13.28
C ASP A 217 -1.86 -10.83 -12.31
N PHE A 218 -2.85 -11.52 -12.84
CA PHE A 218 -3.75 -12.37 -12.05
C PHE A 218 -3.13 -13.71 -11.68
N LEU A 219 -2.18 -14.22 -12.47
CA LEU A 219 -1.56 -15.52 -12.23
C LEU A 219 -0.81 -15.55 -10.90
N HIS A 220 -0.02 -14.51 -10.61
CA HIS A 220 0.74 -14.40 -9.37
C HIS A 220 0.00 -13.58 -8.30
N GLY A 221 -0.83 -12.63 -8.72
CA GLY A 221 -1.62 -11.78 -7.83
C GLY A 221 -2.70 -12.53 -7.05
N LEU A 222 -3.38 -13.51 -7.65
CA LEU A 222 -4.44 -14.26 -6.97
C LEU A 222 -3.93 -15.11 -5.78
N PRO A 223 -2.86 -15.90 -5.89
CA PRO A 223 -2.27 -16.58 -4.73
C PRO A 223 -1.84 -15.59 -3.64
N MET A 224 -1.25 -14.45 -4.04
CA MET A 224 -0.85 -13.40 -3.10
C MET A 224 -2.06 -12.78 -2.40
N ALA A 225 -3.14 -12.49 -3.12
CA ALA A 225 -4.39 -12.00 -2.54
C ALA A 225 -5.01 -13.01 -1.57
N ALA A 226 -5.01 -14.30 -1.92
CA ALA A 226 -5.52 -15.36 -1.06
C ALA A 226 -4.75 -15.40 0.27
N GLY A 227 -3.42 -15.41 0.23
CA GLY A 227 -2.58 -15.36 1.43
C GLY A 227 -2.86 -14.11 2.28
N ALA A 228 -2.95 -12.95 1.64
CA ALA A 228 -3.20 -11.69 2.31
C ALA A 228 -4.58 -11.62 2.99
N VAL A 229 -5.62 -12.04 2.29
CA VAL A 229 -7.00 -12.09 2.83
C VAL A 229 -7.13 -13.04 4.01
N LEU A 230 -6.48 -14.19 3.94
CA LEU A 230 -6.49 -15.17 5.05
C LEU A 230 -5.75 -14.65 6.29
N ALA A 231 -4.65 -13.93 6.11
CA ALA A 231 -3.82 -13.44 7.20
C ALA A 231 -4.28 -12.09 7.80
N ALA A 232 -4.97 -11.24 7.05
CA ALA A 232 -5.40 -9.91 7.51
C ALA A 232 -6.17 -9.91 8.85
N PRO A 233 -7.12 -10.82 9.13
CA PRO A 233 -7.83 -10.84 10.42
C PRO A 233 -6.92 -11.07 11.62
N PHE A 234 -5.84 -11.82 11.46
CA PHE A 234 -4.85 -12.05 12.52
C PHE A 234 -4.09 -10.76 12.83
N GLY A 235 -3.73 -9.99 11.80
CA GLY A 235 -3.14 -8.66 11.95
C GLY A 235 -4.06 -7.70 12.71
N VAL A 236 -5.36 -7.67 12.38
CA VAL A 236 -6.35 -6.85 13.10
C VAL A 236 -6.49 -7.27 14.57
N ARG A 237 -6.51 -8.58 14.84
CA ARG A 237 -6.56 -9.09 16.24
C ARG A 237 -5.33 -8.64 17.03
N LEU A 238 -4.17 -8.70 16.40
CA LEU A 238 -2.91 -8.29 17.01
C LEU A 238 -2.88 -6.77 17.26
N ASN A 239 -3.37 -5.95 16.31
CA ASN A 239 -3.51 -4.50 16.48
C ASN A 239 -4.34 -4.14 17.73
N ARG A 240 -5.43 -4.86 17.97
CA ARG A 240 -6.30 -4.62 19.12
C ARG A 240 -5.65 -4.97 20.48
N ARG A 241 -4.60 -5.80 20.50
CA ARG A 241 -4.02 -6.38 21.73
C ARG A 241 -2.64 -5.83 22.10
N ALA A 242 -1.88 -5.28 21.16
CA ALA A 242 -0.48 -4.94 21.43
C ALA A 242 0.02 -3.74 20.64
N THR A 243 0.74 -2.87 21.32
CA THR A 243 1.80 -2.05 20.73
C THR A 243 3.02 -2.94 20.54
N VAL A 244 3.45 -3.16 19.30
CA VAL A 244 4.58 -4.07 19.01
C VAL A 244 5.81 -3.25 18.53
N PRO A 245 6.55 -2.58 19.44
CA PRO A 245 7.69 -1.75 19.07
C PRO A 245 8.82 -2.52 18.38
N ARG A 246 8.98 -3.82 18.74
CA ARG A 246 9.99 -4.69 18.10
C ARG A 246 9.68 -4.95 16.62
N LEU A 247 8.42 -5.26 16.29
CA LEU A 247 8.02 -5.51 14.92
C LEU A 247 8.22 -4.28 14.04
N ARG A 248 7.93 -3.10 14.57
CA ARG A 248 8.13 -1.82 13.89
C ARG A 248 9.59 -1.55 13.54
N ARG A 249 10.52 -1.87 14.46
CA ARG A 249 11.97 -1.75 14.22
C ARG A 249 12.47 -2.74 13.16
N ILE A 250 12.05 -3.99 13.24
CA ILE A 250 12.39 -5.01 12.23
C ILE A 250 11.93 -4.55 10.85
N PHE A 251 10.70 -4.02 10.78
CA PHE A 251 10.14 -3.47 9.55
C PHE A 251 10.96 -2.29 9.02
N GLY A 252 11.30 -1.34 9.89
CA GLY A 252 12.14 -0.21 9.52
C GLY A 252 13.49 -0.63 8.92
N VAL A 253 14.13 -1.65 9.50
CA VAL A 253 15.40 -2.20 8.97
C VAL A 253 15.21 -2.84 7.59
N ILE A 254 14.15 -3.64 7.42
CA ILE A 254 13.84 -4.26 6.12
C ILE A 254 13.58 -3.20 5.05
N LEU A 255 12.76 -2.19 5.36
CA LEU A 255 12.46 -1.12 4.42
C LEU A 255 13.68 -0.27 4.08
N LEU A 256 14.55 -0.03 5.05
CA LEU A 256 15.80 0.68 4.83
C LEU A 256 16.71 -0.10 3.88
N GLY A 257 16.88 -1.41 4.10
CA GLY A 257 17.65 -2.27 3.21
C GLY A 257 17.09 -2.30 1.79
N LEU A 258 15.77 -2.54 1.64
CA LEU A 258 15.11 -2.55 0.34
C LEU A 258 15.17 -1.18 -0.37
N GLY A 259 15.03 -0.09 0.38
CA GLY A 259 15.08 1.26 -0.18
C GLY A 259 16.47 1.60 -0.72
N VAL A 260 17.52 1.26 0.02
CA VAL A 260 18.93 1.44 -0.42
C VAL A 260 19.21 0.59 -1.65
N ASP A 261 18.84 -0.69 -1.62
CA ASP A 261 19.05 -1.65 -2.71
C ASP A 261 18.43 -1.16 -4.02
N LEU A 262 17.13 -0.77 -3.98
CA LEU A 262 16.43 -0.25 -5.14
C LEU A 262 17.06 1.04 -5.72
N ILE A 263 17.57 1.90 -4.87
CA ILE A 263 18.24 3.13 -5.34
C ILE A 263 19.57 2.78 -6.00
N LEU A 264 20.38 1.93 -5.40
CA LEU A 264 21.67 1.54 -5.94
C LEU A 264 21.53 0.79 -7.26
N GLU A 265 20.61 -0.19 -7.34
CA GLU A 265 20.39 -1.00 -8.54
C GLU A 265 19.92 -0.15 -9.75
N ASN A 266 19.26 0.98 -9.54
CA ASN A 266 18.69 1.78 -10.63
C ASN A 266 19.43 3.10 -10.89
N LEU A 267 20.43 3.47 -10.08
CA LEU A 267 21.30 4.63 -10.30
C LEU A 267 22.70 4.26 -10.78
N LEU A 268 23.17 3.04 -10.49
CA LEU A 268 24.47 2.50 -10.89
C LEU A 268 24.35 1.54 -12.06
#